data_c1d27131b31730bd64cffd83216ae07c
#
_entry.id   c1d27131b31730bd64cffd83216ae07c
#
_cell.length_a   1.000
_cell.length_b   1.000
_cell.length_c   1.000
_cell.angle_alpha   90.00
_cell.angle_beta   90.00
_cell.angle_gamma   90.00
#
_symmetry.space_group_name_H-M   'P 1'
#
loop_
_entity.id
_entity.type
_entity.pdbx_description
1 polymer ?
#
loop_
_entity_poly.entity_id
_entity_poly.type
_entity_poly.pdbx_seq_one_letter_code
_entity_poly.pdbx_strand_id
1 'polypeptide(L)'
;ANPEHPLLCREKGEPSHILAADTIVVFDDKIIGKPKSREEAFQTLSMLRKNPHHVITGVCVIDLQTGSKTCFYDTSTVYFTDYSDEELQAYVNTREPYDKAGGYAIQGTFGKYVDHIEGDRDNIVGLPWYRVEKFLD
;
A
#
# COMPACT_ATOMS: atom_id res chain seq x y z
N ALA A 1 -0.99 -9.31 -0.06
CA ALA A 1 -1.71 -9.57 1.10
C ALA A 1 -1.26 -10.77 1.69
N ASN A 2 -1.33 -10.66 2.82
CA ASN A 2 -1.02 -11.85 3.52
C ASN A 2 -2.26 -12.34 4.23
N PRO A 3 -3.07 -13.19 3.58
CA PRO A 3 -4.26 -13.71 4.21
C PRO A 3 -3.97 -14.60 5.41
N GLU A 4 -2.70 -14.95 5.61
CA GLU A 4 -2.28 -15.70 6.79
C GLU A 4 -2.35 -14.89 8.06
N HIS A 5 -2.45 -13.57 7.94
CA HIS A 5 -2.46 -12.68 9.09
C HIS A 5 -3.71 -11.79 9.07
N PRO A 6 -4.90 -12.39 9.12
CA PRO A 6 -6.10 -11.58 9.20
C PRO A 6 -6.15 -10.83 10.51
N LEU A 7 -6.68 -9.62 10.46
CA LEU A 7 -6.95 -8.86 11.66
C LEU A 7 -8.26 -9.34 12.25
N LEU A 8 -8.25 -9.62 13.54
CA LEU A 8 -9.44 -10.03 14.27
C LEU A 8 -10.00 -8.85 15.03
N CYS A 9 -11.21 -8.48 14.71
CA CYS A 9 -11.96 -7.49 15.47
C CYS A 9 -12.71 -8.22 16.57
N ARG A 10 -12.51 -7.81 17.79
CA ARG A 10 -13.01 -8.55 18.95
C ARG A 10 -13.80 -7.63 19.87
N GLU A 11 -14.82 -8.18 20.46
CA GLU A 11 -15.53 -7.57 21.55
C GLU A 11 -15.69 -8.60 22.66
N LYS A 12 -15.30 -8.23 23.88
CA LYS A 12 -15.38 -9.10 25.04
C LYS A 12 -14.69 -10.46 24.84
N GLY A 13 -13.57 -10.45 24.12
CA GLY A 13 -12.82 -11.67 23.88
C GLY A 13 -13.28 -12.54 22.74
N GLU A 14 -14.42 -12.23 22.13
CA GLU A 14 -14.98 -12.96 21.00
C GLU A 14 -14.74 -12.22 19.70
N PRO A 15 -14.15 -12.85 18.66
CA PRO A 15 -14.04 -12.19 17.37
C PRO A 15 -15.41 -12.08 16.70
N SER A 16 -15.70 -10.91 16.15
CA SER A 16 -16.95 -10.69 15.41
C SER A 16 -16.71 -10.66 13.91
N HIS A 17 -15.52 -10.24 13.49
CA HIS A 17 -15.17 -10.11 12.08
C HIS A 17 -13.73 -10.56 11.83
N ILE A 18 -13.49 -11.04 10.61
CA ILE A 18 -12.12 -11.27 10.12
C ILE A 18 -11.87 -10.30 8.98
N LEU A 19 -10.73 -9.63 9.04
CA LEU A 19 -10.33 -8.63 8.06
C LEU A 19 -9.02 -9.04 7.41
N ALA A 20 -8.98 -9.04 6.08
CA ALA A 20 -7.76 -9.28 5.33
C ALA A 20 -7.59 -8.17 4.29
N ALA A 21 -6.36 -7.71 4.10
CA ALA A 21 -6.07 -6.66 3.15
C ALA A 21 -4.75 -6.91 2.44
N ASP A 22 -4.66 -6.49 1.18
CA ASP A 22 -3.44 -6.57 0.38
C ASP A 22 -3.31 -5.33 -0.48
N THR A 23 -2.09 -4.80 -0.56
CA THR A 23 -1.81 -3.58 -1.28
C THR A 23 -0.82 -3.85 -2.41
N ILE A 24 -1.15 -3.38 -3.61
CA ILE A 24 -0.28 -3.44 -4.78
C ILE A 24 -0.01 -2.04 -5.31
N VAL A 25 1.10 -1.91 -6.00
CA VAL A 25 1.48 -0.68 -6.72
C VAL A 25 1.38 -0.98 -8.20
N VAL A 26 0.69 -0.10 -8.95
CA VAL A 26 0.47 -0.28 -10.38
C VAL A 26 0.94 0.95 -11.14
N PHE A 27 1.72 0.73 -12.17
CA PHE A 27 2.15 1.77 -13.09
C PHE A 27 2.05 1.25 -14.52
N ASP A 28 1.38 2.02 -15.39
CA ASP A 28 1.24 1.68 -16.80
C ASP A 28 0.67 0.25 -16.98
N ASP A 29 -0.38 -0.04 -16.23
CA ASP A 29 -1.08 -1.34 -16.22
C ASP A 29 -0.22 -2.53 -15.78
N LYS A 30 0.94 -2.26 -15.16
CA LYS A 30 1.82 -3.30 -14.66
C LYS A 30 1.91 -3.23 -13.15
N ILE A 31 1.86 -4.40 -12.51
CA ILE A 31 2.05 -4.49 -11.06
C ILE A 31 3.55 -4.40 -10.78
N ILE A 32 3.89 -3.45 -9.91
CA ILE A 32 5.27 -3.23 -9.50
C ILE A 32 5.49 -3.93 -8.17
N GLY A 33 6.33 -4.95 -8.18
CA GLY A 33 6.63 -5.72 -6.98
C GLY A 33 7.75 -5.11 -6.13
N LYS A 34 8.26 -5.91 -5.23
CA LYS A 34 9.40 -5.54 -4.41
C LYS A 34 10.66 -5.54 -5.25
N PRO A 35 11.51 -4.50 -5.16
CA PRO A 35 12.76 -4.49 -5.92
C PRO A 35 13.68 -5.63 -5.45
N LYS A 36 14.35 -6.27 -6.40
CA LYS A 36 15.24 -7.40 -6.12
C LYS A 36 16.71 -7.00 -6.08
N SER A 37 17.02 -5.78 -6.49
CA SER A 37 18.38 -5.27 -6.56
C SER A 37 18.35 -3.75 -6.47
N ARG A 38 19.53 -3.15 -6.24
CA ARG A 38 19.65 -1.69 -6.23
C ARG A 38 19.33 -1.09 -7.59
N GLU A 39 19.76 -1.75 -8.66
CA GLU A 39 19.46 -1.29 -10.02
C GLU A 39 17.96 -1.30 -10.29
N GLU A 40 17.27 -2.35 -9.86
CA GLU A 40 15.83 -2.43 -10.03
C GLU A 40 15.10 -1.37 -9.23
N ALA A 41 15.52 -1.15 -7.98
CA ALA A 41 14.94 -0.10 -7.15
C ALA A 41 15.14 1.28 -7.77
N PHE A 42 16.35 1.54 -8.25
CA PHE A 42 16.67 2.82 -8.88
C PHE A 42 15.84 3.02 -10.14
N GLN A 43 15.73 2.01 -11.00
CA GLN A 43 14.95 2.09 -12.22
C GLN A 43 13.47 2.31 -11.94
N THR A 44 12.92 1.57 -10.99
CA THR A 44 11.52 1.70 -10.61
C THR A 44 11.21 3.10 -10.12
N LEU A 45 11.99 3.61 -9.17
CA LEU A 45 11.72 4.92 -8.59
C LEU A 45 12.05 6.06 -9.56
N SER A 46 13.00 5.86 -10.48
CA SER A 46 13.22 6.82 -11.56
C SER A 46 12.03 6.92 -12.50
N MET A 47 11.41 5.79 -12.79
CA MET A 47 10.21 5.73 -13.62
C MET A 47 9.04 6.41 -12.93
N LEU A 48 8.82 6.14 -11.66
CA LEU A 48 7.71 6.70 -10.90
C LEU A 48 7.89 8.20 -10.62
N ARG A 49 9.10 8.68 -10.62
CA ARG A 49 9.42 10.10 -10.42
C ARG A 49 8.71 11.02 -11.40
N LYS A 50 8.56 10.59 -12.63
CA LYS A 50 8.06 11.44 -13.71
C LYS A 50 6.58 11.25 -13.99
N ASN A 51 5.97 10.25 -13.39
CA ASN A 51 4.61 9.84 -13.75
C ASN A 51 3.83 9.43 -12.51
N PRO A 52 2.54 9.74 -12.44
CA PRO A 52 1.72 9.25 -11.34
C PRO A 52 1.58 7.73 -11.41
N HIS A 53 1.44 7.11 -10.27
CA HIS A 53 1.19 5.69 -10.16
C HIS A 53 0.05 5.45 -9.18
N HIS A 54 -0.52 4.24 -9.24
CA HIS A 54 -1.66 3.88 -8.42
C HIS A 54 -1.27 2.92 -7.32
N VAL A 55 -1.89 3.10 -6.17
CA VAL A 55 -1.79 2.17 -5.05
C VAL A 55 -3.19 1.62 -4.82
N ILE A 56 -3.34 0.32 -4.93
CA ILE A 56 -4.62 -0.36 -4.84
C ILE A 56 -4.59 -1.31 -3.66
N THR A 57 -5.53 -1.16 -2.74
CA THR A 57 -5.69 -2.08 -1.62
C THR A 57 -7.00 -2.84 -1.77
N GLY A 58 -6.90 -4.16 -1.80
CA GLY A 58 -8.05 -5.04 -1.74
C GLY A 58 -8.32 -5.42 -0.30
N VAL A 59 -9.59 -5.46 0.09
CA VAL A 59 -10.01 -5.75 1.46
C VAL A 59 -11.14 -6.76 1.43
N CYS A 60 -11.09 -7.77 2.30
CA CYS A 60 -12.20 -8.69 2.52
C CYS A 60 -12.55 -8.69 3.99
N VAL A 61 -13.84 -8.55 4.28
CA VAL A 61 -14.38 -8.56 5.64
C VAL A 61 -15.36 -9.74 5.73
N ILE A 62 -15.16 -10.59 6.73
CA ILE A 62 -16.04 -11.74 6.99
C ILE A 62 -16.72 -11.50 8.32
N ASP A 63 -18.05 -11.50 8.31
CA ASP A 63 -18.85 -11.47 9.53
C ASP A 63 -18.99 -12.89 10.05
N LEU A 64 -18.46 -13.16 11.22
CA LEU A 64 -18.43 -14.50 11.78
C LEU A 64 -19.80 -14.96 12.30
N GLN A 65 -20.70 -14.03 12.58
CA GLN A 65 -22.04 -14.38 13.04
C GLN A 65 -22.96 -14.83 11.91
N THR A 66 -22.89 -14.13 10.78
CA THR A 66 -23.73 -14.40 9.63
C THR A 66 -23.05 -15.24 8.57
N GLY A 67 -21.71 -15.32 8.61
CA GLY A 67 -20.92 -15.97 7.56
C GLY A 67 -20.82 -15.15 6.28
N SER A 68 -21.35 -13.93 6.26
CA SER A 68 -21.28 -13.12 5.05
C SER A 68 -19.85 -12.60 4.82
N LYS A 69 -19.48 -12.53 3.54
CA LYS A 69 -18.17 -12.05 3.12
C LYS A 69 -18.37 -10.89 2.16
N THR A 70 -17.71 -9.78 2.44
CA THR A 70 -17.71 -8.61 1.55
C THR A 70 -16.28 -8.27 1.18
N CYS A 71 -16.01 -8.19 -0.11
CA CYS A 71 -14.69 -7.81 -0.61
C CYS A 71 -14.84 -6.56 -1.48
N PHE A 72 -13.89 -5.65 -1.35
CA PHE A 72 -13.84 -4.43 -2.15
C PHE A 72 -12.39 -4.02 -2.33
N TYR A 73 -12.16 -3.06 -3.21
CA TYR A 73 -10.85 -2.47 -3.36
C TYR A 73 -10.96 -0.96 -3.40
N ASP A 74 -9.85 -0.30 -3.08
CA ASP A 74 -9.76 1.15 -3.13
C ASP A 74 -8.48 1.53 -3.86
N THR A 75 -8.54 2.61 -4.64
CA THR A 75 -7.42 3.05 -5.46
C THR A 75 -7.06 4.48 -5.10
N SER A 76 -5.79 4.73 -4.91
CA SER A 76 -5.25 6.07 -4.70
C SER A 76 -4.15 6.32 -5.72
N THR A 77 -3.94 7.58 -6.08
CA THR A 77 -2.89 7.97 -7.02
C THR A 77 -1.85 8.79 -6.29
N VAL A 78 -0.58 8.49 -6.53
CA VAL A 78 0.55 9.16 -5.89
C VAL A 78 1.35 9.90 -6.94
N TYR A 79 1.68 11.15 -6.62
CA TYR A 79 2.51 12.02 -7.46
C TYR A 79 3.77 12.36 -6.67
N PHE A 80 4.93 12.03 -7.24
CA PHE A 80 6.20 12.38 -6.62
C PHE A 80 6.70 13.74 -7.08
N THR A 81 7.53 14.38 -6.23
CA THR A 81 8.32 15.53 -6.64
C THR A 81 9.44 15.06 -7.57
N ASP A 82 10.11 16.02 -8.22
CA ASP A 82 11.23 15.73 -9.11
C ASP A 82 12.52 15.64 -8.28
N TYR A 83 12.67 14.55 -7.50
CA TYR A 83 13.86 14.33 -6.70
C TYR A 83 15.07 14.03 -7.58
N SER A 84 16.26 14.32 -7.08
CA SER A 84 17.49 14.15 -7.83
C SER A 84 17.95 12.70 -7.87
N ASP A 85 18.84 12.39 -8.81
CA ASP A 85 19.45 11.07 -8.87
C ASP A 85 20.30 10.79 -7.63
N GLU A 86 20.94 11.81 -7.07
CA GLU A 86 21.72 11.67 -5.83
C GLU A 86 20.84 11.31 -4.65
N GLU A 87 19.69 11.96 -4.54
CA GLU A 87 18.71 11.64 -3.49
C GLU A 87 18.18 10.23 -3.64
N LEU A 88 17.88 9.83 -4.87
CA LEU A 88 17.42 8.49 -5.16
C LEU A 88 18.50 7.44 -4.86
N GLN A 89 19.74 7.72 -5.26
CA GLN A 89 20.87 6.82 -5.02
C GLN A 89 21.08 6.61 -3.52
N ALA A 90 20.96 7.67 -2.73
CA ALA A 90 21.09 7.57 -1.28
C ALA A 90 19.98 6.66 -0.71
N TYR A 91 18.76 6.76 -1.23
CA TYR A 91 17.66 5.95 -0.74
C TYR A 91 17.83 4.46 -1.09
N VAL A 92 18.24 4.15 -2.33
CA VAL A 92 18.38 2.74 -2.74
C VAL A 92 19.55 2.05 -2.04
N ASN A 93 20.45 2.80 -1.43
CA ASN A 93 21.53 2.25 -0.63
C ASN A 93 21.10 1.91 0.80
N THR A 94 19.88 2.26 1.20
CA THR A 94 19.33 1.84 2.47
C THR A 94 18.68 0.48 2.34
N ARG A 95 18.15 -0.06 3.44
CA ARG A 95 17.40 -1.32 3.42
C ARG A 95 15.91 -1.11 3.16
N GLU A 96 15.46 0.14 3.16
CA GLU A 96 14.05 0.47 3.14
C GLU A 96 13.30 0.02 1.89
N PRO A 97 13.85 0.12 0.66
CA PRO A 97 13.07 -0.19 -0.53
C PRO A 97 12.68 -1.66 -0.71
N TYR A 98 13.42 -2.59 -0.11
CA TYR A 98 13.45 -3.97 -0.61
C TYR A 98 12.36 -4.88 -0.06
N ASP A 99 11.62 -4.45 0.92
CA ASP A 99 10.49 -5.19 1.47
C ASP A 99 9.13 -4.57 1.13
N LYS A 100 9.12 -3.61 0.19
CA LYS A 100 7.91 -2.85 -0.14
C LYS A 100 7.63 -2.89 -1.64
N ALA A 101 6.38 -3.14 -2.01
CA ALA A 101 5.95 -3.03 -3.40
C ALA A 101 6.18 -1.58 -3.88
N GLY A 102 6.75 -1.42 -5.07
CA GLY A 102 7.11 -0.12 -5.61
C GLY A 102 8.36 0.49 -5.00
N GLY A 103 8.93 -0.12 -3.97
CA GLY A 103 10.18 0.29 -3.36
C GLY A 103 10.07 1.38 -2.30
N TYR A 104 8.87 1.77 -1.87
CA TYR A 104 8.72 2.82 -0.85
C TYR A 104 7.45 2.64 -0.04
N ALA A 105 7.40 3.33 1.10
CA ALA A 105 6.18 3.49 1.88
C ALA A 105 5.94 4.97 2.12
N ILE A 106 4.69 5.42 2.01
CA ILE A 106 4.37 6.84 2.18
C ILE A 106 4.71 7.35 3.58
N GLN A 107 4.67 6.48 4.57
CA GLN A 107 5.04 6.82 5.94
C GLN A 107 6.51 6.54 6.26
N GLY A 108 7.30 6.10 5.28
CA GLY A 108 8.74 5.90 5.41
C GLY A 108 9.51 7.17 5.05
N THR A 109 10.84 7.04 4.96
CA THR A 109 11.69 8.19 4.68
C THR A 109 11.46 8.77 3.29
N PHE A 110 11.04 7.94 2.32
CA PHE A 110 10.78 8.40 0.96
C PHE A 110 9.46 9.17 0.84
N GLY A 111 8.60 9.10 1.86
CA GLY A 111 7.34 9.84 1.85
C GLY A 111 7.51 11.35 1.71
N LYS A 112 8.67 11.88 2.09
CA LYS A 112 8.96 13.33 1.94
C LYS A 112 9.00 13.77 0.47
N TYR A 113 9.15 12.82 -0.45
CA TYR A 113 9.19 13.12 -1.88
C TYR A 113 7.82 13.04 -2.54
N VAL A 114 6.78 12.72 -1.79
CA VAL A 114 5.41 12.73 -2.31
C VAL A 114 4.96 14.19 -2.42
N ASP A 115 4.63 14.60 -3.65
CA ASP A 115 4.11 15.94 -3.90
C ASP A 115 2.68 16.05 -3.40
N HIS A 116 1.84 15.16 -3.87
CA HIS A 116 0.45 15.07 -3.42
C HIS A 116 -0.12 13.69 -3.75
N ILE A 117 -1.27 13.40 -3.19
CA ILE A 117 -2.01 12.18 -3.47
C ILE A 117 -3.44 12.54 -3.87
N GLU A 118 -4.04 11.65 -4.67
CA GLU A 118 -5.47 11.67 -4.95
C GLU A 118 -6.07 10.39 -4.39
N GLY A 119 -7.14 10.53 -3.62
CA GLY A 119 -7.74 9.41 -2.91
C GLY A 119 -7.35 9.38 -1.45
N ASP A 120 -7.59 8.25 -0.81
CA ASP A 120 -7.40 8.10 0.62
C ASP A 120 -5.97 7.71 0.97
N ARG A 121 -5.36 8.45 1.91
CA ARG A 121 -4.01 8.16 2.38
C ARG A 121 -3.93 6.81 3.09
N ASP A 122 -4.97 6.46 3.86
CA ASP A 122 -4.98 5.18 4.58
C ASP A 122 -4.98 3.99 3.63
N ASN A 123 -5.56 4.16 2.43
CA ASN A 123 -5.48 3.16 1.39
C ASN A 123 -4.03 2.93 0.96
N ILE A 124 -3.24 4.00 0.83
CA ILE A 124 -1.83 3.91 0.45
C ILE A 124 -1.01 3.26 1.55
N VAL A 125 -1.34 3.53 2.81
CA VAL A 125 -0.69 2.91 3.96
C VAL A 125 -0.98 1.41 4.01
N GLY A 126 -2.13 0.98 3.50
CA GLY A 126 -2.45 -0.43 3.36
C GLY A 126 -3.85 -0.83 3.83
N LEU A 127 -4.63 0.11 4.34
CA LEU A 127 -5.99 -0.19 4.77
C LEU A 127 -6.86 1.05 4.69
N PRO A 128 -7.87 1.06 3.77
CA PRO A 128 -8.79 2.19 3.65
C PRO A 128 -9.79 2.18 4.79
N TRP A 129 -9.36 2.68 5.93
CA TRP A 129 -10.09 2.57 7.20
C TRP A 129 -11.49 3.17 7.15
N TYR A 130 -11.66 4.26 6.41
CA TYR A 130 -12.96 4.94 6.31
C TYR A 130 -14.06 4.05 5.72
N ARG A 131 -13.67 3.06 4.90
CA ARG A 131 -14.61 2.09 4.34
C ARG A 131 -14.76 0.86 5.23
N VAL A 132 -13.67 0.45 5.85
CA VAL A 132 -13.61 -0.75 6.67
C VAL A 132 -14.46 -0.61 7.92
N GLU A 133 -14.39 0.54 8.59
CA GLU A 133 -15.09 0.75 9.86
C GLU A 133 -16.60 0.56 9.75
N LYS A 134 -17.17 0.75 8.54
CA LYS A 134 -18.59 0.56 8.30
C LYS A 134 -19.04 -0.88 8.46
N PHE A 135 -18.13 -1.83 8.36
CA PHE A 135 -18.42 -3.24 8.48
C PHE A 135 -18.16 -3.79 9.88
N LEU A 136 -17.57 -3.00 10.76
CA LEU A 136 -17.13 -3.47 12.07
C LEU A 136 -18.08 -3.09 13.19
N ASP A 137 -19.13 -2.37 12.93
CA ASP A 137 -20.13 -1.98 13.92
C ASP A 137 -21.13 -3.09 14.24
#